data_2a1eebb37b82a96adfc615c6b3c2683e
#
_entry.id   2a1eebb37b82a96adfc615c6b3c2683e
#
_cell.length_a   1.000
_cell.length_b   1.000
_cell.length_c   1.000
_cell.angle_alpha   90.00
_cell.angle_beta   90.00
_cell.angle_gamma   90.00
#
_symmetry.space_group_name_H-M   'P 1'
#
loop_
_entity.id
_entity.type
_entity.pdbx_description
1 polymer ?
#
loop_
_entity_poly.entity_id
_entity_poly.type
_entity_poly.pdbx_seq_one_letter_code
_entity_poly.pdbx_strand_id
1 'polypeptide(L)'
;MTATVHATQERVIARPDLDQSFAQLRAEVTRPEHGVFGPDSVMWRIVTPIPVVPMMLMEAGLLEAPHPWIAFGTMGSKSSTEFLPRFHRSADAFYDWFCADLDTALRTARRVFGYHSQIQGELPEAIGGYDAGQHYMANQQDVLIWVWATIIKPLKEYYEVFGGRLSSADVDRYYDECRRFALLFGIDRAALPADWDAFVAYFDGVAASPVMDLSEEFLNRPGPLSGDVSGPWR
;
A
#
# COMPACT_ATOMS: atom_id res chain seq x y z
N MET A 1 29.06 -6.29 7.01
CA MET A 1 28.72 -4.86 7.15
C MET A 1 27.20 -4.78 7.16
N THR A 2 26.62 -4.74 8.34
CA THR A 2 25.17 -4.63 8.56
C THR A 2 24.78 -3.18 8.28
N ALA A 3 24.17 -2.92 7.14
CA ALA A 3 23.58 -1.61 6.85
C ALA A 3 22.41 -1.42 7.82
N THR A 4 22.54 -0.46 8.71
CA THR A 4 21.52 -0.03 9.64
C THR A 4 20.36 0.57 8.82
N VAL A 5 19.28 -0.18 8.66
CA VAL A 5 18.04 0.26 7.96
C VAL A 5 17.32 1.38 8.75
N HIS A 6 17.78 1.71 9.94
CA HIS A 6 17.11 2.58 10.91
C HIS A 6 17.59 4.03 10.98
N ALA A 7 18.18 4.59 9.92
CA ALA A 7 18.65 5.98 9.93
C ALA A 7 18.08 6.85 8.80
N THR A 8 16.86 6.60 8.36
CA THR A 8 16.16 7.57 7.52
C THR A 8 15.08 8.22 8.38
N GLN A 9 15.22 9.54 8.55
CA GLN A 9 14.35 10.42 9.33
C GLN A 9 12.89 9.97 9.30
N GLU A 10 12.26 9.94 10.47
CA GLU A 10 10.83 9.77 10.74
C GLU A 10 9.98 10.84 10.02
N ARG A 11 10.02 10.88 8.69
CA ARG A 11 9.22 11.81 7.91
C ARG A 11 7.78 11.34 7.89
N VAL A 12 6.89 12.13 8.45
CA VAL A 12 5.45 11.96 8.33
C VAL A 12 4.96 12.76 7.13
N ILE A 13 4.23 12.12 6.24
CA ILE A 13 3.56 12.79 5.12
C ILE A 13 2.44 13.65 5.70
N ALA A 14 2.57 14.97 5.53
CA ALA A 14 1.60 15.95 6.00
C ALA A 14 0.64 16.38 4.87
N ARG A 15 -0.41 17.09 5.24
CA ARG A 15 -1.40 17.60 4.27
C ARG A 15 -0.79 18.46 3.16
N PRO A 16 0.20 19.35 3.42
CA PRO A 16 0.87 20.09 2.34
C PRO A 16 1.61 19.21 1.34
N ASP A 17 2.23 18.09 1.79
CA ASP A 17 2.92 17.16 0.90
C ASP A 17 1.91 16.50 -0.06
N LEU A 18 0.75 16.08 0.47
CA LEU A 18 -0.33 15.52 -0.34
C LEU A 18 -0.88 16.54 -1.36
N ASP A 19 -1.13 17.78 -0.92
CA ASP A 19 -1.65 18.83 -1.80
C ASP A 19 -0.63 19.20 -2.90
N GLN A 20 0.68 19.17 -2.62
CA GLN A 20 1.75 19.32 -3.61
C GLN A 20 1.76 18.18 -4.62
N SER A 21 1.66 16.93 -4.16
CA SER A 21 1.58 15.74 -5.01
C SER A 21 0.35 15.77 -5.92
N PHE A 22 -0.79 16.24 -5.43
CA PHE A 22 -2.01 16.43 -6.22
C PHE A 22 -1.86 17.52 -7.29
N ALA A 23 -1.17 18.64 -6.95
CA ALA A 23 -0.86 19.68 -7.93
C ALA A 23 0.04 19.11 -9.06
N GLN A 24 1.01 18.28 -8.71
CA GLN A 24 1.87 17.61 -9.69
C GLN A 24 1.05 16.65 -10.59
N LEU A 25 0.19 15.79 -10.01
CA LEU A 25 -0.69 14.91 -10.79
C LEU A 25 -1.58 15.68 -11.76
N ARG A 26 -2.18 16.81 -11.31
CA ARG A 26 -2.99 17.66 -12.18
C ARG A 26 -2.20 18.30 -13.32
N ALA A 27 -0.93 18.58 -13.12
CA ALA A 27 -0.06 19.13 -14.16
C ALA A 27 0.39 18.06 -15.18
N GLU A 28 0.55 16.81 -14.75
CA GLU A 28 1.00 15.71 -15.59
C GLU A 28 -0.13 15.03 -16.37
N VAL A 29 -1.34 14.97 -15.81
CA VAL A 29 -2.48 14.30 -16.43
C VAL A 29 -3.13 15.18 -17.48
N THR A 30 -2.98 14.80 -18.74
CA THR A 30 -3.51 15.57 -19.89
C THR A 30 -4.97 15.28 -20.18
N ARG A 31 -5.49 14.15 -19.71
CA ARG A 31 -6.87 13.67 -19.95
C ARG A 31 -7.51 13.26 -18.62
N PRO A 32 -7.92 14.25 -17.78
CA PRO A 32 -8.43 13.99 -16.43
C PRO A 32 -9.68 13.09 -16.37
N GLU A 33 -10.47 13.07 -17.43
CA GLU A 33 -11.60 12.16 -17.60
C GLU A 33 -11.20 10.69 -17.68
N HIS A 34 -9.94 10.41 -18.02
CA HIS A 34 -9.37 9.06 -18.05
C HIS A 34 -8.56 8.70 -16.77
N GLY A 35 -8.64 9.53 -15.74
CA GLY A 35 -7.98 9.28 -14.46
C GLY A 35 -6.48 9.54 -14.46
N VAL A 36 -5.81 8.92 -13.50
CA VAL A 36 -4.36 9.11 -13.27
C VAL A 36 -3.52 8.46 -14.38
N PHE A 37 -3.97 7.33 -14.92
CA PHE A 37 -3.18 6.50 -15.84
C PHE A 37 -3.73 6.51 -17.27
N GLY A 38 -5.04 6.41 -17.41
CA GLY A 38 -5.73 6.29 -18.71
C GLY A 38 -5.74 4.86 -19.26
N PRO A 39 -6.64 4.59 -20.24
CA PRO A 39 -6.89 3.24 -20.75
C PRO A 39 -5.73 2.63 -21.54
N ASP A 40 -4.81 3.46 -22.04
CA ASP A 40 -3.65 3.02 -22.82
C ASP A 40 -2.41 2.71 -21.94
N SER A 41 -2.54 2.83 -20.62
CA SER A 41 -1.46 2.59 -19.67
C SER A 41 -1.23 1.10 -19.42
N VAL A 42 -0.03 0.78 -18.97
CA VAL A 42 0.28 -0.58 -18.51
C VAL A 42 -0.49 -0.88 -17.21
N MET A 43 -0.67 0.11 -16.34
CA MET A 43 -1.46 -0.03 -15.12
C MET A 43 -2.89 -0.50 -15.41
N TRP A 44 -3.60 0.14 -16.37
CA TRP A 44 -4.95 -0.29 -16.73
C TRP A 44 -4.97 -1.72 -17.27
N ARG A 45 -4.00 -2.08 -18.12
CA ARG A 45 -3.86 -3.44 -18.62
C ARG A 45 -3.70 -4.46 -17.51
N ILE A 46 -2.95 -4.11 -16.45
CA ILE A 46 -2.67 -4.98 -15.31
C ILE A 46 -3.90 -5.15 -14.41
N VAL A 47 -4.63 -4.07 -14.12
CA VAL A 47 -5.75 -4.12 -13.15
C VAL A 47 -7.07 -4.59 -13.78
N THR A 48 -7.17 -4.66 -15.09
CA THR A 48 -8.41 -5.04 -15.81
C THR A 48 -8.80 -6.51 -15.61
N PRO A 49 -7.89 -7.52 -15.59
CA PRO A 49 -8.29 -8.89 -15.29
C PRO A 49 -8.86 -8.99 -13.88
N ILE A 50 -10.12 -9.43 -13.77
CA ILE A 50 -10.92 -9.43 -12.53
C ILE A 50 -10.18 -9.96 -11.28
N PRO A 51 -9.40 -11.09 -11.32
CA PRO A 51 -8.80 -11.62 -10.10
C PRO A 51 -7.57 -10.82 -9.61
N VAL A 52 -6.95 -9.97 -10.44
CA VAL A 52 -5.67 -9.34 -10.10
C VAL A 52 -5.76 -8.42 -8.88
N VAL A 53 -6.68 -7.47 -8.86
CA VAL A 53 -6.83 -6.54 -7.72
C VAL A 53 -7.25 -7.25 -6.43
N PRO A 54 -8.27 -8.14 -6.41
CA PRO A 54 -8.60 -8.92 -5.23
C PRO A 54 -7.45 -9.79 -4.69
N MET A 55 -6.70 -10.44 -5.58
CA MET A 55 -5.55 -11.27 -5.17
C MET A 55 -4.43 -10.41 -4.60
N MET A 56 -4.11 -9.29 -5.24
CA MET A 56 -3.16 -8.31 -4.72
C MET A 56 -3.56 -7.83 -3.32
N LEU A 57 -4.83 -7.50 -3.09
CA LEU A 57 -5.31 -7.04 -1.77
C LEU A 57 -5.13 -8.10 -0.68
N MET A 58 -5.38 -9.38 -1.01
CA MET A 58 -5.16 -10.48 -0.07
C MET A 58 -3.68 -10.63 0.28
N GLU A 59 -2.81 -10.59 -0.72
CA GLU A 59 -1.37 -10.73 -0.51
C GLU A 59 -0.78 -9.50 0.19
N ALA A 60 -1.18 -8.29 -0.19
CA ALA A 60 -0.76 -7.07 0.50
C ALA A 60 -1.05 -7.14 2.00
N GLY A 61 -2.25 -7.59 2.38
CA GLY A 61 -2.60 -7.78 3.79
C GLY A 61 -1.69 -8.76 4.53
N LEU A 62 -1.24 -9.84 3.86
CA LEU A 62 -0.29 -10.80 4.44
C LEU A 62 1.13 -10.23 4.55
N LEU A 63 1.57 -9.46 3.55
CA LEU A 63 2.88 -8.83 3.53
C LEU A 63 2.99 -7.66 4.53
N GLU A 64 1.89 -6.97 4.78
CA GLU A 64 1.81 -5.84 5.72
C GLU A 64 1.69 -6.29 7.18
N ALA A 65 1.07 -7.44 7.42
CA ALA A 65 0.80 -7.95 8.76
C ALA A 65 2.02 -8.09 9.67
N PRO A 66 3.22 -8.51 9.17
CA PRO A 66 4.41 -8.59 10.00
C PRO A 66 5.03 -7.24 10.36
N HIS A 67 4.64 -6.13 9.74
CA HIS A 67 5.18 -4.81 10.06
C HIS A 67 4.49 -4.26 11.33
N PRO A 68 5.21 -4.04 12.46
CA PRO A 68 4.57 -3.71 13.75
C PRO A 68 3.66 -2.49 13.69
N TRP A 69 4.07 -1.41 13.04
CA TRP A 69 3.26 -0.20 12.94
C TRP A 69 1.97 -0.40 12.15
N ILE A 70 2.00 -1.26 11.13
CA ILE A 70 0.79 -1.59 10.35
C ILE A 70 -0.09 -2.54 11.16
N ALA A 71 0.50 -3.53 11.81
CA ALA A 71 -0.21 -4.46 12.69
C ALA A 71 -0.97 -3.71 13.80
N PHE A 72 -0.26 -2.93 14.62
CA PHE A 72 -0.88 -2.19 15.73
C PHE A 72 -1.82 -1.08 15.26
N GLY A 73 -1.48 -0.37 14.18
CA GLY A 73 -2.37 0.62 13.55
C GLY A 73 -3.67 0.01 13.05
N THR A 74 -3.62 -1.19 12.47
CA THR A 74 -4.80 -1.94 12.04
C THR A 74 -5.59 -2.44 13.25
N MET A 75 -4.90 -2.93 14.29
CA MET A 75 -5.49 -3.45 15.50
C MET A 75 -6.26 -2.38 16.30
N GLY A 76 -5.72 -1.19 16.41
CA GLY A 76 -6.37 -0.06 17.08
C GLY A 76 -7.54 0.55 16.32
N SER A 77 -7.71 0.19 15.05
CA SER A 77 -8.80 0.74 14.23
C SER A 77 -10.13 0.04 14.49
N LYS A 78 -11.23 0.81 14.49
CA LYS A 78 -12.60 0.27 14.63
C LYS A 78 -12.97 -0.76 13.55
N SER A 79 -12.21 -0.82 12.46
CA SER A 79 -12.43 -1.76 11.35
C SER A 79 -11.75 -3.12 11.54
N SER A 80 -11.10 -3.36 12.68
CA SER A 80 -10.37 -4.61 12.94
C SER A 80 -11.27 -5.86 13.01
N THR A 81 -12.56 -5.70 13.29
CA THR A 81 -13.53 -6.80 13.41
C THR A 81 -14.34 -7.06 12.14
N GLU A 82 -14.16 -6.23 11.09
CA GLU A 82 -14.99 -6.27 9.87
C GLU A 82 -14.14 -6.53 8.62
N PHE A 83 -13.64 -7.77 8.47
CA PHE A 83 -12.77 -8.11 7.35
C PHE A 83 -13.42 -7.85 5.98
N LEU A 84 -14.59 -8.41 5.70
CA LEU A 84 -15.24 -8.27 4.38
C LEU A 84 -15.62 -6.81 4.05
N PRO A 85 -16.28 -6.06 4.92
CA PRO A 85 -16.54 -4.64 4.66
C PRO A 85 -15.27 -3.82 4.44
N ARG A 86 -14.20 -4.11 5.18
CA ARG A 86 -12.89 -3.46 4.98
C ARG A 86 -12.30 -3.81 3.63
N PHE A 87 -12.29 -5.09 3.26
CA PHE A 87 -11.81 -5.56 1.97
C PHE A 87 -12.54 -4.87 0.80
N HIS A 88 -13.88 -4.80 0.85
CA HIS A 88 -14.68 -4.10 -0.17
C HIS A 88 -14.33 -2.62 -0.25
N ARG A 89 -14.25 -1.91 0.88
CA ARG A 89 -13.86 -0.49 0.89
C ARG A 89 -12.45 -0.26 0.31
N SER A 90 -11.52 -1.18 0.56
CA SER A 90 -10.18 -1.12 -0.03
C SER A 90 -10.25 -1.36 -1.54
N ALA A 91 -10.97 -2.38 -1.99
CA ALA A 91 -11.14 -2.66 -3.42
C ALA A 91 -11.76 -1.45 -4.16
N ASP A 92 -12.81 -0.85 -3.61
CA ASP A 92 -13.43 0.34 -4.17
C ASP A 92 -12.42 1.50 -4.30
N ALA A 93 -11.59 1.72 -3.27
CA ALA A 93 -10.55 2.75 -3.31
C ALA A 93 -9.50 2.48 -4.39
N PHE A 94 -9.09 1.23 -4.58
CA PHE A 94 -8.15 0.86 -5.64
C PHE A 94 -8.74 1.06 -7.03
N TYR A 95 -9.99 0.68 -7.26
CA TYR A 95 -10.65 0.94 -8.53
C TYR A 95 -10.83 2.45 -8.79
N ASP A 96 -11.15 3.24 -7.76
CA ASP A 96 -11.17 4.70 -7.88
C ASP A 96 -9.80 5.26 -8.31
N TRP A 97 -8.71 4.77 -7.73
CA TRP A 97 -7.36 5.23 -8.05
C TRP A 97 -6.87 4.82 -9.43
N PHE A 98 -7.23 3.61 -9.86
CA PHE A 98 -6.71 3.05 -11.12
C PHE A 98 -7.58 3.38 -12.32
N CYS A 99 -8.92 3.44 -12.16
CA CYS A 99 -9.84 3.43 -13.29
C CYS A 99 -10.84 4.60 -13.32
N ALA A 100 -11.05 5.32 -12.21
CA ALA A 100 -11.97 6.46 -12.19
C ALA A 100 -11.32 7.73 -12.76
N ASP A 101 -12.13 8.77 -12.97
CA ASP A 101 -11.62 10.09 -13.34
C ASP A 101 -10.68 10.68 -12.28
N LEU A 102 -9.82 11.62 -12.68
CA LEU A 102 -8.79 12.19 -11.80
C LEU A 102 -9.37 12.81 -10.52
N ASP A 103 -10.50 13.51 -10.62
CA ASP A 103 -11.10 14.15 -9.44
C ASP A 103 -11.62 13.11 -8.44
N THR A 104 -12.17 12.01 -8.92
CA THR A 104 -12.59 10.88 -8.08
C THR A 104 -11.38 10.23 -7.41
N ALA A 105 -10.31 9.94 -8.17
CA ALA A 105 -9.08 9.38 -7.62
C ALA A 105 -8.47 10.26 -6.51
N LEU A 106 -8.39 11.59 -6.73
CA LEU A 106 -7.87 12.54 -5.74
C LEU A 106 -8.78 12.69 -4.53
N ARG A 107 -10.10 12.66 -4.70
CA ARG A 107 -11.04 12.67 -3.56
C ARG A 107 -10.87 11.43 -2.69
N THR A 108 -10.76 10.26 -3.30
CA THR A 108 -10.54 9.00 -2.59
C THR A 108 -9.20 8.99 -1.88
N ALA A 109 -8.11 9.44 -2.53
CA ALA A 109 -6.80 9.56 -1.89
C ALA A 109 -6.84 10.50 -0.68
N ARG A 110 -7.52 11.64 -0.78
CA ARG A 110 -7.70 12.58 0.34
C ARG A 110 -8.49 11.99 1.50
N ARG A 111 -9.52 11.18 1.21
CA ARG A 111 -10.31 10.47 2.21
C ARG A 111 -9.46 9.43 2.96
N VAL A 112 -8.67 8.64 2.22
CA VAL A 112 -7.77 7.63 2.80
C VAL A 112 -6.69 8.29 3.66
N PHE A 113 -6.06 9.36 3.16
CA PHE A 113 -5.10 10.13 3.94
C PHE A 113 -5.71 10.66 5.24
N GLY A 114 -6.92 11.22 5.20
CA GLY A 114 -7.62 11.71 6.38
C GLY A 114 -7.94 10.60 7.39
N TYR A 115 -8.24 9.40 6.91
CA TYR A 115 -8.42 8.22 7.76
C TYR A 115 -7.09 7.80 8.41
N HIS A 116 -6.02 7.69 7.63
CA HIS A 116 -4.68 7.35 8.13
C HIS A 116 -4.17 8.37 9.15
N SER A 117 -4.48 9.66 8.99
CA SER A 117 -4.08 10.71 9.93
C SER A 117 -4.65 10.53 11.35
N GLN A 118 -5.67 9.70 11.52
CA GLN A 118 -6.26 9.37 12.82
C GLN A 118 -5.65 8.09 13.43
N ILE A 119 -4.86 7.33 12.65
CA ILE A 119 -4.22 6.09 13.10
C ILE A 119 -2.83 6.43 13.62
N GLN A 120 -2.72 6.48 14.94
CA GLN A 120 -1.47 6.70 15.65
C GLN A 120 -1.56 6.06 17.05
N GLY A 121 -0.43 5.78 17.64
CA GLY A 121 -0.36 5.19 18.97
C GLY A 121 1.08 4.96 19.41
N GLU A 122 1.25 4.19 20.48
CA GLU A 122 2.55 3.75 20.99
C GLU A 122 2.62 2.23 20.93
N LEU A 123 3.79 1.70 20.63
CA LEU A 123 4.02 0.25 20.63
C LEU A 123 3.95 -0.26 22.09
N PRO A 124 3.14 -1.30 22.36
CA PRO A 124 3.02 -1.83 23.72
C PRO A 124 4.24 -2.63 24.17
N GLU A 125 5.05 -3.09 23.23
CA GLU A 125 6.23 -3.93 23.45
C GLU A 125 7.36 -3.57 22.48
N ALA A 126 8.59 -3.98 22.78
CA ALA A 126 9.70 -3.89 21.84
C ALA A 126 9.56 -5.00 20.79
N ILE A 127 9.49 -4.64 19.51
CA ILE A 127 9.24 -5.57 18.40
C ILE A 127 9.80 -5.02 17.08
N GLY A 128 10.33 -5.90 16.24
CA GLY A 128 10.83 -5.53 14.92
C GLY A 128 11.96 -4.50 14.93
N GLY A 129 12.72 -4.42 16.04
CA GLY A 129 13.78 -3.43 16.24
C GLY A 129 13.28 -2.06 16.71
N TYR A 130 11.99 -1.90 16.97
CA TYR A 130 11.40 -0.72 17.62
C TYR A 130 11.31 -0.90 19.13
N ASP A 131 11.43 0.18 19.88
CA ASP A 131 11.32 0.17 21.34
C ASP A 131 9.85 0.19 21.80
N ALA A 132 9.59 -0.39 22.99
CA ALA A 132 8.32 -0.23 23.67
C ALA A 132 8.07 1.26 23.98
N GLY A 133 6.84 1.74 23.75
CA GLY A 133 6.47 3.15 23.89
C GLY A 133 6.84 4.01 22.67
N GLN A 134 7.50 3.45 21.66
CA GLN A 134 7.76 4.21 20.42
C GLN A 134 6.45 4.56 19.74
N HIS A 135 6.33 5.85 19.39
CA HIS A 135 5.12 6.37 18.73
C HIS A 135 5.11 5.99 17.25
N TYR A 136 3.98 5.51 16.78
CA TYR A 136 3.74 5.22 15.36
C TYR A 136 2.62 6.06 14.77
N MET A 137 2.70 6.31 13.45
CA MET A 137 1.68 7.02 12.65
C MET A 137 1.52 6.34 11.30
N ALA A 138 0.27 6.12 10.85
CA ALA A 138 0.02 5.45 9.57
C ALA A 138 0.46 6.26 8.33
N ASN A 139 0.63 7.59 8.44
CA ASN A 139 1.15 8.43 7.37
C ASN A 139 2.69 8.59 7.42
N GLN A 140 3.41 7.74 8.11
CA GLN A 140 4.87 7.75 8.09
C GLN A 140 5.38 7.28 6.73
N GLN A 141 6.35 8.00 6.17
CA GLN A 141 6.75 7.84 4.78
C GLN A 141 7.30 6.46 4.45
N ASP A 142 8.16 5.91 5.29
CA ASP A 142 8.75 4.59 5.11
C ASP A 142 7.69 3.47 5.18
N VAL A 143 6.74 3.58 6.10
CA VAL A 143 5.59 2.67 6.19
C VAL A 143 4.71 2.76 4.95
N LEU A 144 4.41 3.98 4.47
CA LEU A 144 3.64 4.18 3.24
C LEU A 144 4.37 3.68 1.99
N ILE A 145 5.71 3.78 1.94
CA ILE A 145 6.51 3.19 0.85
C ILE A 145 6.43 1.66 0.89
N TRP A 146 6.44 1.06 2.08
CA TRP A 146 6.24 -0.38 2.20
C TRP A 146 4.83 -0.79 1.75
N VAL A 147 3.78 -0.11 2.22
CA VAL A 147 2.39 -0.34 1.76
C VAL A 147 2.28 -0.22 0.23
N TRP A 148 2.87 0.84 -0.36
CA TRP A 148 2.92 1.00 -1.81
C TRP A 148 3.63 -0.18 -2.50
N ALA A 149 4.74 -0.66 -1.93
CA ALA A 149 5.50 -1.79 -2.47
C ALA A 149 4.71 -3.09 -2.46
N THR A 150 3.95 -3.36 -1.37
CA THR A 150 3.08 -4.54 -1.25
C THR A 150 1.89 -4.53 -2.21
N ILE A 151 1.58 -3.39 -2.81
CA ILE A 151 0.56 -3.24 -3.85
C ILE A 151 1.16 -3.52 -5.23
N ILE A 152 2.22 -2.79 -5.59
CA ILE A 152 2.69 -2.77 -6.98
C ILE A 152 3.39 -4.07 -7.40
N LYS A 153 4.10 -4.74 -6.49
CA LYS A 153 4.76 -6.02 -6.83
C LYS A 153 3.73 -7.12 -7.09
N PRO A 154 2.76 -7.42 -6.21
CA PRO A 154 1.72 -8.41 -6.47
C PRO A 154 0.83 -8.08 -7.67
N LEU A 155 0.49 -6.80 -7.94
CA LEU A 155 -0.25 -6.44 -9.15
C LEU A 155 0.40 -6.97 -10.42
N LYS A 156 1.72 -6.76 -10.56
CA LYS A 156 2.48 -7.28 -11.71
C LYS A 156 2.51 -8.81 -11.72
N GLU A 157 2.78 -9.43 -10.58
CA GLU A 157 2.91 -10.88 -10.47
C GLU A 157 1.60 -11.60 -10.81
N TYR A 158 0.47 -11.16 -10.26
CA TYR A 158 -0.83 -11.72 -10.59
C TYR A 158 -1.23 -11.44 -12.04
N TYR A 159 -0.91 -10.27 -12.57
CA TYR A 159 -1.12 -10.03 -13.99
C TYR A 159 -0.34 -11.03 -14.86
N GLU A 160 0.92 -11.33 -14.52
CA GLU A 160 1.71 -12.31 -15.28
C GLU A 160 1.18 -13.73 -15.17
N VAL A 161 0.45 -14.06 -14.09
CA VAL A 161 -0.27 -15.33 -13.95
C VAL A 161 -1.52 -15.38 -14.85
N PHE A 162 -2.30 -14.31 -14.90
CA PHE A 162 -3.63 -14.31 -15.52
C PHE A 162 -3.68 -13.63 -16.89
N GLY A 163 -2.84 -12.64 -17.13
CA GLY A 163 -2.86 -11.78 -18.32
C GLY A 163 -1.69 -11.96 -19.28
N GLY A 164 -0.63 -12.67 -18.86
CA GLY A 164 0.57 -12.91 -19.65
C GLY A 164 1.76 -12.03 -19.27
N ARG A 165 2.93 -12.40 -19.77
CA ARG A 165 4.20 -11.74 -19.43
C ARG A 165 4.27 -10.31 -19.97
N LEU A 166 4.83 -9.41 -19.17
CA LEU A 166 5.23 -8.08 -19.60
C LEU A 166 6.59 -8.13 -20.30
N SER A 167 6.76 -7.33 -21.35
CA SER A 167 8.09 -7.05 -21.91
C SER A 167 8.90 -6.18 -20.95
N SER A 168 10.24 -6.13 -21.11
CA SER A 168 11.08 -5.23 -20.31
C SER A 168 10.63 -3.77 -20.43
N ALA A 169 10.32 -3.33 -21.66
CA ALA A 169 9.81 -1.98 -21.90
C ALA A 169 8.46 -1.71 -21.20
N ASP A 170 7.59 -2.73 -21.09
CA ASP A 170 6.34 -2.60 -20.32
C ASP A 170 6.62 -2.57 -18.81
N VAL A 171 7.62 -3.30 -18.31
CA VAL A 171 8.01 -3.24 -16.90
C VAL A 171 8.54 -1.85 -16.54
N ASP A 172 9.38 -1.24 -17.38
CA ASP A 172 9.87 0.11 -17.18
C ASP A 172 8.73 1.14 -17.16
N ARG A 173 7.79 1.04 -18.11
CA ARG A 173 6.60 1.90 -18.15
C ARG A 173 5.69 1.68 -16.94
N TYR A 174 5.46 0.44 -16.57
CA TYR A 174 4.70 0.09 -15.36
C TYR A 174 5.31 0.72 -14.12
N TYR A 175 6.63 0.62 -13.96
CA TYR A 175 7.30 1.17 -12.80
C TYR A 175 7.22 2.71 -12.75
N ASP A 176 7.33 3.40 -13.87
CA ASP A 176 7.10 4.84 -13.92
C ASP A 176 5.65 5.20 -13.52
N GLU A 177 4.68 4.42 -14.00
CA GLU A 177 3.28 4.55 -13.60
C GLU A 177 3.07 4.26 -12.10
N CYS A 178 3.79 3.27 -11.52
CA CYS A 178 3.79 3.00 -10.08
C CYS A 178 4.35 4.17 -9.27
N ARG A 179 5.40 4.83 -9.74
CA ARG A 179 5.94 6.05 -9.12
C ARG A 179 4.94 7.21 -9.20
N ARG A 180 4.12 7.27 -10.25
CA ARG A 180 2.98 8.20 -10.33
C ARG A 180 1.88 7.84 -9.32
N PHE A 181 1.61 6.55 -9.13
CA PHE A 181 0.66 6.07 -8.11
C PHE A 181 1.05 6.52 -6.70
N ALA A 182 2.33 6.53 -6.36
CA ALA A 182 2.82 6.97 -5.05
C ALA A 182 2.44 8.42 -4.69
N LEU A 183 2.23 9.28 -5.69
CA LEU A 183 1.76 10.66 -5.47
C LEU A 183 0.36 10.72 -4.85
N LEU A 184 -0.47 9.68 -5.00
CA LEU A 184 -1.77 9.58 -4.34
C LEU A 184 -1.66 9.40 -2.82
N PHE A 185 -0.51 8.95 -2.34
CA PHE A 185 -0.16 8.85 -0.92
C PHE A 185 0.62 10.08 -0.40
N GLY A 186 0.93 11.04 -1.28
CA GLY A 186 1.80 12.17 -0.94
C GLY A 186 3.30 11.84 -0.91
N ILE A 187 3.69 10.68 -1.44
CA ILE A 187 5.09 10.24 -1.50
C ILE A 187 5.77 10.88 -2.71
N ASP A 188 6.87 11.62 -2.47
CA ASP A 188 7.70 12.16 -3.54
C ASP A 188 8.41 11.02 -4.29
N ARG A 189 8.44 11.10 -5.62
CA ARG A 189 9.15 10.14 -6.47
C ARG A 189 10.65 10.02 -6.13
N ALA A 190 11.26 11.08 -5.61
CA ALA A 190 12.66 11.07 -5.20
C ALA A 190 12.93 10.17 -3.99
N ALA A 191 11.89 9.82 -3.21
CA ALA A 191 11.99 8.91 -2.07
C ALA A 191 11.87 7.43 -2.49
N LEU A 192 11.52 7.15 -3.75
CA LEU A 192 11.29 5.80 -4.25
C LEU A 192 12.55 5.24 -4.94
N PRO A 193 12.71 3.91 -4.99
CA PRO A 193 13.74 3.27 -5.80
C PRO A 193 13.75 3.79 -7.24
N ALA A 194 14.95 3.84 -7.85
CA ALA A 194 15.13 4.52 -9.14
C ALA A 194 14.45 3.76 -10.30
N ASP A 195 14.50 2.44 -10.26
CA ASP A 195 14.00 1.54 -11.31
C ASP A 195 13.40 0.26 -10.69
N TRP A 196 12.90 -0.63 -11.55
CA TRP A 196 12.28 -1.89 -11.11
C TRP A 196 13.25 -2.81 -10.37
N ASP A 197 14.51 -2.90 -10.79
CA ASP A 197 15.50 -3.77 -10.15
C ASP A 197 15.86 -3.25 -8.76
N ALA A 198 16.06 -1.95 -8.62
CA ALA A 198 16.27 -1.29 -7.34
C ALA A 198 15.03 -1.44 -6.42
N PHE A 199 13.83 -1.41 -6.99
CA PHE A 199 12.59 -1.65 -6.26
C PHE A 199 12.50 -3.09 -5.74
N VAL A 200 12.82 -4.09 -6.57
CA VAL A 200 12.83 -5.50 -6.14
C VAL A 200 13.85 -5.69 -5.02
N ALA A 201 15.05 -5.13 -5.15
CA ALA A 201 16.06 -5.18 -4.07
C ALA A 201 15.59 -4.51 -2.77
N TYR A 202 14.88 -3.39 -2.86
CA TYR A 202 14.24 -2.73 -1.72
C TYR A 202 13.19 -3.64 -1.07
N PHE A 203 12.27 -4.20 -1.88
CA PHE A 203 11.20 -5.07 -1.39
C PHE A 203 11.76 -6.29 -0.66
N ASP A 204 12.70 -7.00 -1.28
CA ASP A 204 13.33 -8.19 -0.70
C ASP A 204 14.11 -7.84 0.57
N GLY A 205 14.77 -6.68 0.58
CA GLY A 205 15.49 -6.16 1.74
C GLY A 205 14.58 -5.90 2.93
N VAL A 206 13.41 -5.28 2.71
CA VAL A 206 12.43 -5.04 3.78
C VAL A 206 11.80 -6.35 4.24
N ALA A 207 11.37 -7.21 3.32
CA ALA A 207 10.74 -8.50 3.63
C ALA A 207 11.66 -9.42 4.45
N ALA A 208 12.98 -9.35 4.25
CA ALA A 208 13.98 -10.12 4.99
C ALA A 208 14.54 -9.38 6.23
N SER A 209 14.08 -8.17 6.49
CA SER A 209 14.62 -7.36 7.59
C SER A 209 14.02 -7.77 8.95
N PRO A 210 14.73 -7.49 10.06
CA PRO A 210 14.19 -7.72 11.40
C PRO A 210 12.95 -6.89 11.76
N VAL A 211 12.60 -5.89 10.93
CA VAL A 211 11.36 -5.11 11.09
C VAL A 211 10.13 -6.00 10.89
N MET A 212 10.23 -7.01 10.03
CA MET A 212 9.13 -7.95 9.78
C MET A 212 9.05 -8.97 10.92
N ASP A 213 8.35 -8.58 12.00
CA ASP A 213 8.20 -9.36 13.20
C ASP A 213 6.73 -9.37 13.65
N LEU A 214 6.20 -10.55 13.93
CA LEU A 214 4.81 -10.74 14.33
C LEU A 214 4.69 -10.78 15.84
N SER A 215 3.95 -9.84 16.43
CA SER A 215 3.65 -9.88 17.85
C SER A 215 2.81 -11.11 18.23
N GLU A 216 3.00 -11.62 19.45
CA GLU A 216 2.16 -12.70 19.98
C GLU A 216 0.69 -12.29 20.04
N GLU A 217 0.40 -11.02 20.32
CA GLU A 217 -0.96 -10.49 20.31
C GLU A 217 -1.59 -10.61 18.92
N PHE A 218 -0.83 -10.32 17.85
CA PHE A 218 -1.31 -10.47 16.48
C PHE A 218 -1.57 -11.94 16.12
N LEU A 219 -0.65 -12.84 16.50
CA LEU A 219 -0.77 -14.28 16.23
C LEU A 219 -1.96 -14.93 16.95
N ASN A 220 -2.29 -14.45 18.14
CA ASN A 220 -3.39 -14.98 18.95
C ASN A 220 -4.76 -14.38 18.61
N ARG A 221 -4.84 -13.44 17.65
CA ARG A 221 -6.13 -12.89 17.22
C ARG A 221 -6.94 -13.92 16.46
N PRO A 222 -8.29 -13.89 16.66
CA PRO A 222 -9.18 -14.60 15.77
C PRO A 222 -8.93 -14.10 14.32
N GLY A 223 -8.51 -15.00 13.43
CA GLY A 223 -8.34 -14.69 12.02
C GLY A 223 -9.66 -14.31 11.36
N PRO A 224 -9.63 -13.73 10.15
CA PRO A 224 -10.84 -13.34 9.41
C PRO A 224 -11.79 -14.52 9.11
N LEU A 225 -11.28 -15.74 9.23
CA LEU A 225 -12.02 -16.98 9.03
C LEU A 225 -12.34 -17.73 10.36
N SER A 226 -11.94 -17.19 11.51
CA SER A 226 -12.19 -17.79 12.84
C SER A 226 -13.53 -17.38 13.46
N GLY A 227 -14.31 -16.53 12.78
CA GLY A 227 -15.69 -16.22 13.17
C GLY A 227 -16.58 -17.47 13.12
N ASP A 228 -17.62 -17.48 13.95
CA ASP A 228 -18.61 -18.56 13.96
C ASP A 228 -19.14 -18.79 12.52
N VAL A 229 -18.66 -19.86 11.88
CA VAL A 229 -19.12 -20.33 10.58
C VAL A 229 -20.47 -21.07 10.66
N SER A 230 -21.26 -20.83 11.70
CA SER A 230 -22.64 -21.34 11.85
C SER A 230 -23.65 -20.66 10.92
N GLY A 231 -23.20 -20.02 9.85
CA GLY A 231 -24.05 -19.43 8.82
C GLY A 231 -24.72 -20.47 7.90
N PRO A 232 -25.69 -20.05 7.05
CA PRO A 232 -26.57 -20.92 6.25
C PRO A 232 -25.89 -21.72 5.12
N TRP A 233 -24.57 -21.77 5.10
CA TRP A 233 -23.77 -22.45 4.05
C TRP A 233 -23.13 -23.76 4.53
N ARG A 234 -23.76 -24.46 5.48
CA ARG A 234 -23.48 -25.87 5.77
C ARG A 234 -24.37 -26.78 4.95
#